data_c06fb410d607a2f7be1ccbe6b7e39e23
#
_entry.id   c06fb410d607a2f7be1ccbe6b7e39e23
#
_cell.length_a   1.000
_cell.length_b   1.000
_cell.length_c   1.000
_cell.angle_alpha   90.00
_cell.angle_beta   90.00
_cell.angle_gamma   90.00
#
_symmetry.space_group_name_H-M   'P 1'
#
loop_
_entity.id
_entity.type
_entity.pdbx_description
1 polymer ?
#
loop_
_entity_poly.entity_id
_entity_poly.type
_entity_poly.pdbx_seq_one_letter_code
_entity_poly.pdbx_strand_id
1 'polypeptide(L)'
;VITAGRIGVVKAALLASIKTRISLKLTDDIDTRTLIGRTQLIIEDKPGRAMIKLDEPEIFQVALPTKGDDAFEVIEQISSEAGMMSEQWEGSRPKPIPIVPEELSFDTFAKTISVQKTLKENTLPLGLDFVNVESVDIPMKDFKHLLYIANEGEHLENITRHLLEIFTTLIPSKKVMLMDVDDEYDGQFNLFDRISETETLEDMANQLMLELEDRKKGETGHDFIIFIPNLEKFVQASGLTAEQVSRLYQEGWKYNMHFVVGSSYSYISNNAIGSPARQIKAYNQHYL
;
A
#
# COMPACT_ATOMS: atom_id res chain seq x y z
N VAL A 1 -20.06 23.12 0.84
CA VAL A 1 -20.53 23.50 -0.50
C VAL A 1 -20.49 22.26 -1.40
N ILE A 2 -21.56 22.04 -2.16
CA ILE A 2 -21.64 20.95 -3.13
C ILE A 2 -21.86 21.57 -4.50
N THR A 3 -21.04 21.22 -5.48
CA THR A 3 -21.19 21.63 -6.88
C THR A 3 -21.40 20.39 -7.75
N ALA A 4 -22.29 20.47 -8.71
CA ALA A 4 -22.60 19.37 -9.63
C ALA A 4 -22.98 19.91 -11.00
N GLY A 5 -22.50 19.27 -12.07
CA GLY A 5 -22.84 19.63 -13.45
C GLY A 5 -24.24 19.17 -13.86
N ARG A 6 -24.83 18.21 -13.13
CA ARG A 6 -26.18 17.66 -13.39
C ARG A 6 -26.85 17.34 -12.07
N ILE A 7 -28.18 17.58 -11.99
CA ILE A 7 -28.94 17.29 -10.76
C ILE A 7 -28.98 15.78 -10.46
N GLY A 8 -29.00 14.92 -11.48
CA GLY A 8 -29.09 13.47 -11.35
C GLY A 8 -27.90 12.81 -10.62
N VAL A 9 -26.74 13.48 -10.47
CA VAL A 9 -25.60 12.96 -9.69
C VAL A 9 -25.77 13.18 -8.19
N VAL A 10 -26.71 14.06 -7.77
CA VAL A 10 -26.99 14.32 -6.36
C VAL A 10 -28.19 13.49 -5.93
N LYS A 11 -27.99 12.60 -4.95
CA LYS A 11 -29.08 11.76 -4.42
C LYS A 11 -30.22 12.63 -3.89
N ALA A 12 -31.46 12.27 -4.21
CA ALA A 12 -32.66 13.04 -3.84
C ALA A 12 -32.77 13.32 -2.31
N ALA A 13 -32.39 12.34 -1.48
CA ALA A 13 -32.37 12.51 -0.03
C ALA A 13 -31.38 13.59 0.42
N LEU A 14 -30.21 13.67 -0.23
CA LEU A 14 -29.21 14.70 0.04
C LEU A 14 -29.72 16.07 -0.44
N LEU A 15 -30.28 16.11 -1.65
CA LEU A 15 -30.84 17.34 -2.20
C LEU A 15 -31.95 17.91 -1.30
N ALA A 16 -32.80 17.04 -0.73
CA ALA A 16 -33.87 17.46 0.18
C ALA A 16 -33.35 18.14 1.45
N SER A 17 -32.15 17.79 1.93
CA SER A 17 -31.55 18.39 3.12
C SER A 17 -30.85 19.74 2.88
N ILE A 18 -30.61 20.10 1.60
CA ILE A 18 -29.95 21.36 1.21
C ILE A 18 -30.98 22.46 1.08
N LYS A 19 -30.96 23.42 1.98
CA LYS A 19 -31.90 24.54 2.00
C LYS A 19 -31.57 25.58 0.93
N THR A 20 -30.35 26.06 0.89
CA THR A 20 -29.91 27.08 -0.08
C THR A 20 -29.42 26.40 -1.36
N ARG A 21 -30.04 26.71 -2.48
CA ARG A 21 -29.71 26.14 -3.79
C ARG A 21 -29.54 27.24 -4.81
N ILE A 22 -28.51 27.08 -5.63
CA ILE A 22 -28.20 28.01 -6.73
C ILE A 22 -28.16 27.20 -8.01
N SER A 23 -28.85 27.70 -9.06
CA SER A 23 -28.79 27.14 -10.41
C SER A 23 -28.19 28.16 -11.35
N LEU A 24 -27.13 27.78 -12.04
CA LEU A 24 -26.70 28.45 -13.27
C LEU A 24 -27.62 28.00 -14.40
N LYS A 25 -27.48 28.55 -15.63
CA LYS A 25 -28.22 28.08 -16.79
C LYS A 25 -27.95 26.60 -17.03
N LEU A 26 -28.98 25.78 -16.94
CA LEU A 26 -28.95 24.36 -17.25
C LEU A 26 -29.55 24.12 -18.66
N THR A 27 -29.17 23.00 -19.26
CA THR A 27 -29.67 22.60 -20.57
C THR A 27 -31.16 22.23 -20.53
N ASP A 28 -31.59 21.65 -19.36
CA ASP A 28 -32.97 21.22 -19.17
C ASP A 28 -33.67 22.11 -18.11
N ASP A 29 -34.77 22.73 -18.50
CA ASP A 29 -35.58 23.55 -17.59
C ASP A 29 -36.27 22.72 -16.50
N ILE A 30 -36.42 21.38 -16.68
CA ILE A 30 -36.97 20.48 -15.68
C ILE A 30 -35.98 20.41 -14.51
N ASP A 31 -34.68 20.34 -14.80
CA ASP A 31 -33.62 20.34 -13.75
C ASP A 31 -33.65 21.64 -12.97
N THR A 32 -33.78 22.78 -13.63
CA THR A 32 -33.89 24.08 -12.94
C THR A 32 -35.13 24.11 -12.03
N ARG A 33 -36.27 23.62 -12.48
CA ARG A 33 -37.51 23.55 -11.68
C ARG A 33 -37.35 22.58 -10.47
N THR A 34 -36.65 21.49 -10.66
CA THR A 34 -36.39 20.53 -9.59
C THR A 34 -35.46 21.13 -8.51
N LEU A 35 -34.49 21.93 -8.94
CA LEU A 35 -33.52 22.54 -8.04
C LEU A 35 -34.10 23.75 -7.30
N ILE A 36 -34.72 24.65 -8.02
CA ILE A 36 -35.18 25.95 -7.53
C ILE A 36 -36.65 25.93 -7.10
N GLY A 37 -37.51 25.20 -7.84
CA GLY A 37 -38.94 25.20 -7.70
C GLY A 37 -39.67 25.83 -8.91
N ARG A 38 -41.00 25.96 -8.82
CA ARG A 38 -41.80 26.57 -9.88
C ARG A 38 -41.59 28.09 -9.88
N THR A 39 -41.19 28.63 -11.00
CA THR A 39 -41.02 30.08 -11.23
C THR A 39 -41.25 30.39 -12.71
N GLN A 40 -41.62 31.64 -12.97
CA GLN A 40 -41.70 32.19 -14.34
C GLN A 40 -40.40 32.88 -14.77
N LEU A 41 -39.44 33.01 -13.86
CA LEU A 41 -38.13 33.59 -14.16
C LEU A 41 -37.34 32.65 -15.07
N ILE A 42 -36.62 33.21 -16.01
CA ILE A 42 -35.75 32.49 -16.94
C ILE A 42 -34.30 32.94 -16.72
N ILE A 43 -33.40 31.98 -16.55
CA ILE A 43 -31.95 32.27 -16.45
C ILE A 43 -31.44 32.53 -17.87
N GLU A 44 -30.96 33.75 -18.14
CA GLU A 44 -30.29 34.09 -19.39
C GLU A 44 -29.01 33.27 -19.57
N ASP A 45 -28.68 32.92 -20.79
CA ASP A 45 -27.42 32.24 -21.15
C ASP A 45 -26.27 33.25 -21.17
N LYS A 46 -25.85 33.64 -19.96
CA LYS A 46 -24.71 34.53 -19.72
C LYS A 46 -23.84 33.91 -18.64
N PRO A 47 -22.51 33.94 -18.81
CA PRO A 47 -21.59 33.48 -17.77
C PRO A 47 -21.88 34.13 -16.39
N GLY A 48 -22.03 33.28 -15.38
CA GLY A 48 -22.31 33.72 -13.99
C GLY A 48 -23.73 34.19 -13.74
N ARG A 49 -24.67 34.14 -14.75
CA ARG A 49 -26.07 34.40 -14.48
C ARG A 49 -26.68 33.20 -13.75
N ALA A 50 -27.28 33.45 -12.59
CA ALA A 50 -27.77 32.40 -11.72
C ALA A 50 -29.11 32.74 -11.08
N MET A 51 -29.79 31.73 -10.58
CA MET A 51 -31.00 31.83 -9.78
C MET A 51 -30.79 31.16 -8.44
N ILE A 52 -31.15 31.83 -7.36
CA ILE A 52 -31.10 31.28 -6.02
C ILE A 52 -32.51 30.92 -5.53
N LYS A 53 -32.62 29.79 -4.83
CA LYS A 53 -33.84 29.39 -4.14
C LYS A 53 -33.87 30.06 -2.76
N LEU A 54 -34.71 31.07 -2.65
CA LEU A 54 -35.14 31.69 -1.40
C LEU A 54 -36.64 31.39 -1.18
N ASP A 55 -37.32 32.17 -0.37
CA ASP A 55 -38.77 32.07 -0.25
C ASP A 55 -39.43 32.29 -1.60
N GLU A 56 -39.02 33.34 -2.32
CA GLU A 56 -39.25 33.51 -3.76
C GLU A 56 -37.89 33.40 -4.49
N PRO A 57 -37.86 32.67 -5.66
CA PRO A 57 -36.63 32.59 -6.44
C PRO A 57 -36.21 33.94 -7.03
N GLU A 58 -34.91 34.24 -6.92
CA GLU A 58 -34.31 35.48 -7.39
C GLU A 58 -33.21 35.23 -8.39
N ILE A 59 -33.13 36.07 -9.46
CA ILE A 59 -32.01 36.07 -10.38
C ILE A 59 -30.92 37.01 -9.88
N PHE A 60 -29.68 36.58 -9.99
CA PHE A 60 -28.50 37.39 -9.67
C PHE A 60 -27.36 37.14 -10.62
N GLN A 61 -26.39 38.03 -10.62
CA GLN A 61 -25.16 37.91 -11.36
C GLN A 61 -24.02 37.61 -10.39
N VAL A 62 -23.32 36.49 -10.62
CA VAL A 62 -22.08 36.18 -9.89
C VAL A 62 -21.01 37.15 -10.33
N ALA A 63 -20.31 37.75 -9.38
CA ALA A 63 -19.15 38.58 -9.68
C ALA A 63 -18.00 37.71 -10.17
N LEU A 64 -17.18 38.23 -11.06
CA LEU A 64 -15.94 37.57 -11.43
C LEU A 64 -15.01 37.55 -10.22
N PRO A 65 -14.24 36.48 -9.99
CA PRO A 65 -13.32 36.37 -8.88
C PRO A 65 -12.14 37.35 -9.00
N THR A 66 -11.75 37.70 -10.22
CA THR A 66 -10.70 38.64 -10.52
C THR A 66 -11.03 39.45 -11.78
N LYS A 67 -10.12 40.35 -12.19
CA LYS A 67 -10.21 41.07 -13.46
C LYS A 67 -9.74 40.15 -14.59
N GLY A 68 -10.35 40.28 -15.76
CA GLY A 68 -9.98 39.58 -16.98
C GLY A 68 -11.05 39.74 -18.04
N ASP A 69 -10.66 39.92 -19.28
CA ASP A 69 -11.56 40.12 -20.42
C ASP A 69 -12.01 38.77 -21.01
N ASP A 70 -11.24 37.72 -20.76
CA ASP A 70 -11.58 36.35 -21.17
C ASP A 70 -11.30 35.32 -20.06
N ALA A 71 -11.69 34.07 -20.33
CA ALA A 71 -11.55 32.98 -19.35
C ALA A 71 -10.09 32.63 -19.04
N PHE A 72 -9.18 32.80 -19.97
CA PHE A 72 -7.76 32.51 -19.80
C PHE A 72 -7.11 33.53 -18.86
N GLU A 73 -7.34 34.81 -19.11
CA GLU A 73 -6.85 35.91 -18.26
C GLU A 73 -7.39 35.78 -16.84
N VAL A 74 -8.67 35.43 -16.66
CA VAL A 74 -9.27 35.18 -15.34
C VAL A 74 -8.55 34.04 -14.62
N ILE A 75 -8.22 32.94 -15.28
CA ILE A 75 -7.50 31.81 -14.69
C ILE A 75 -6.06 32.21 -14.28
N GLU A 76 -5.36 32.94 -15.14
CA GLU A 76 -4.01 33.44 -14.83
C GLU A 76 -4.03 34.37 -13.59
N GLN A 77 -4.98 35.28 -13.53
CA GLN A 77 -5.12 36.21 -12.40
C GLN A 77 -5.48 35.47 -11.10
N ILE A 78 -6.39 34.48 -11.17
CA ILE A 78 -6.70 33.62 -10.00
C ILE A 78 -5.42 32.91 -9.51
N SER A 79 -4.64 32.34 -10.42
CA SER A 79 -3.41 31.64 -10.07
C SER A 79 -2.39 32.58 -9.42
N SER A 80 -2.24 33.79 -9.97
CA SER A 80 -1.34 34.82 -9.44
C SER A 80 -1.78 35.28 -8.03
N GLU A 81 -3.04 35.61 -7.85
CA GLU A 81 -3.57 36.04 -6.55
C GLU A 81 -3.50 34.92 -5.50
N ALA A 82 -3.82 33.67 -5.88
CA ALA A 82 -3.68 32.52 -5.01
C ALA A 82 -2.23 32.26 -4.59
N GLY A 83 -1.29 32.49 -5.50
CA GLY A 83 0.14 32.44 -5.21
C GLY A 83 0.55 33.48 -4.16
N MET A 84 0.17 34.74 -4.36
CA MET A 84 0.44 35.82 -3.40
C MET A 84 -0.20 35.55 -2.03
N MET A 85 -1.45 35.10 -2.00
CA MET A 85 -2.13 34.73 -0.75
C MET A 85 -1.41 33.56 -0.05
N SER A 86 -0.92 32.60 -0.80
CA SER A 86 -0.16 31.47 -0.27
C SER A 86 1.17 31.90 0.34
N GLU A 87 1.88 32.85 -0.28
CA GLU A 87 3.13 33.39 0.25
C GLU A 87 2.93 34.21 1.53
N GLN A 88 1.82 34.92 1.60
CA GLN A 88 1.47 35.76 2.78
C GLN A 88 0.85 34.95 3.94
N TRP A 89 0.51 33.68 3.70
CA TRP A 89 -0.14 32.85 4.71
C TRP A 89 0.87 32.30 5.72
N GLU A 90 0.81 32.81 6.96
CA GLU A 90 1.64 32.36 8.08
C GLU A 90 1.00 31.25 8.93
N GLY A 91 -0.26 30.89 8.68
CA GLY A 91 -0.99 29.87 9.43
C GLY A 91 -0.66 28.44 9.00
N SER A 92 -1.19 27.48 9.73
CA SER A 92 -1.09 26.07 9.33
C SER A 92 -1.81 25.82 8.01
N ARG A 93 -1.18 25.03 7.14
CA ARG A 93 -1.80 24.59 5.89
C ARG A 93 -2.49 23.22 6.09
N PRO A 94 -3.58 22.94 5.37
CA PRO A 94 -4.13 21.60 5.35
C PRO A 94 -3.09 20.63 4.84
N LYS A 95 -3.09 19.42 5.37
CA LYS A 95 -2.22 18.35 4.83
C LYS A 95 -2.57 18.12 3.35
N PRO A 96 -1.58 17.93 2.48
CA PRO A 96 -1.85 17.52 1.10
C PRO A 96 -2.63 16.20 1.10
N ILE A 97 -3.46 16.00 0.10
CA ILE A 97 -4.11 14.70 -0.11
C ILE A 97 -3.01 13.71 -0.45
N PRO A 98 -2.82 12.64 0.32
CA PRO A 98 -1.82 11.65 0.03
C PRO A 98 -2.18 10.91 -1.27
N ILE A 99 -1.20 10.73 -2.14
CA ILE A 99 -1.36 10.01 -3.41
C ILE A 99 -0.29 8.93 -3.44
N VAL A 100 -0.73 7.67 -3.60
CA VAL A 100 0.20 6.57 -3.86
C VAL A 100 0.75 6.77 -5.27
N PRO A 101 2.08 6.85 -5.46
CA PRO A 101 2.67 6.93 -6.80
C PRO A 101 2.38 5.63 -7.58
N GLU A 102 2.25 5.74 -8.89
CA GLU A 102 2.07 4.56 -9.77
C GLU A 102 3.27 3.60 -9.67
N GLU A 103 4.46 4.16 -9.56
CA GLU A 103 5.71 3.43 -9.32
C GLU A 103 6.36 3.93 -8.03
N LEU A 104 6.57 3.04 -7.09
CA LEU A 104 7.25 3.33 -5.83
C LEU A 104 8.61 2.63 -5.80
N SER A 105 9.69 3.36 -6.07
CA SER A 105 11.04 2.82 -5.91
C SER A 105 11.36 2.55 -4.44
N PHE A 106 12.20 1.56 -4.17
CA PHE A 106 12.64 1.25 -2.81
C PHE A 106 13.28 2.46 -2.11
N ASP A 107 14.07 3.23 -2.83
CA ASP A 107 14.74 4.43 -2.30
C ASP A 107 13.71 5.51 -1.87
N THR A 108 12.64 5.67 -2.62
CA THR A 108 11.54 6.60 -2.26
C THR A 108 10.75 6.06 -1.06
N PHE A 109 10.44 4.77 -1.06
CA PHE A 109 9.79 4.09 0.07
C PHE A 109 10.60 4.25 1.35
N ALA A 110 11.89 3.91 1.31
CA ALA A 110 12.78 3.98 2.47
C ALA A 110 12.92 5.40 3.06
N LYS A 111 12.81 6.44 2.24
CA LYS A 111 12.88 7.86 2.66
C LYS A 111 11.54 8.43 3.15
N THR A 112 10.44 7.68 3.01
CA THR A 112 9.12 8.15 3.47
C THR A 112 9.12 8.36 4.99
N ILE A 113 8.53 9.46 5.45
CA ILE A 113 8.55 9.86 6.86
C ILE A 113 7.93 8.79 7.77
N SER A 114 6.82 8.17 7.35
CA SER A 114 6.18 7.11 8.12
C SER A 114 7.07 5.87 8.24
N VAL A 115 7.75 5.47 7.16
CA VAL A 115 8.71 4.36 7.15
C VAL A 115 9.89 4.64 8.10
N GLN A 116 10.47 5.85 8.04
CA GLN A 116 11.55 6.24 8.93
C GLN A 116 11.13 6.27 10.42
N LYS A 117 9.87 6.63 10.69
CA LYS A 117 9.31 6.56 12.04
C LYS A 117 9.17 5.11 12.49
N THR A 118 8.60 4.25 11.67
CA THR A 118 8.42 2.81 11.90
C THR A 118 9.75 2.13 12.26
N LEU A 119 10.83 2.43 11.50
CA LEU A 119 12.16 1.88 11.78
C LEU A 119 12.71 2.30 13.16
N LYS A 120 12.48 3.55 13.57
CA LYS A 120 12.90 4.04 14.90
C LYS A 120 12.15 3.35 16.04
N GLU A 121 10.92 2.90 15.79
CA GLU A 121 10.08 2.17 16.74
C GLU A 121 10.36 0.65 16.76
N ASN A 122 11.40 0.20 16.06
CA ASN A 122 11.79 -1.21 15.90
C ASN A 122 10.64 -2.05 15.31
N THR A 123 10.06 -1.54 14.23
CA THR A 123 8.93 -2.13 13.54
C THR A 123 9.33 -2.37 12.08
N LEU A 124 8.93 -3.50 11.51
CA LEU A 124 9.23 -3.93 10.14
C LEU A 124 8.25 -3.25 9.17
N PRO A 125 8.68 -2.30 8.32
CA PRO A 125 7.83 -1.71 7.31
C PRO A 125 7.68 -2.68 6.12
N LEU A 126 6.46 -2.89 5.66
CA LEU A 126 6.16 -3.79 4.55
C LEU A 126 5.81 -3.05 3.25
N GLY A 127 5.19 -1.89 3.36
CA GLY A 127 4.69 -1.11 2.24
C GLY A 127 3.98 0.15 2.71
N LEU A 128 3.23 0.79 1.82
CA LEU A 128 2.38 1.94 2.13
C LEU A 128 0.91 1.60 1.92
N ASP A 129 0.04 2.04 2.82
CA ASP A 129 -1.40 1.88 2.63
C ASP A 129 -1.94 2.85 1.55
N PHE A 130 -3.02 2.44 0.90
CA PHE A 130 -3.61 3.17 -0.21
C PHE A 130 -4.38 4.44 0.18
N VAL A 131 -4.77 4.57 1.44
CA VAL A 131 -5.67 5.64 1.89
C VAL A 131 -4.88 6.81 2.44
N ASN A 132 -3.93 6.54 3.34
CA ASN A 132 -3.17 7.57 4.04
C ASN A 132 -1.73 7.68 3.52
N VAL A 133 -1.29 6.71 2.72
CA VAL A 133 0.10 6.57 2.24
C VAL A 133 1.08 6.52 3.43
N GLU A 134 0.65 5.83 4.49
CA GLU A 134 1.46 5.58 5.67
C GLU A 134 2.02 4.15 5.66
N SER A 135 3.09 3.92 6.44
CA SER A 135 3.72 2.60 6.54
C SER A 135 2.74 1.55 7.07
N VAL A 136 2.62 0.45 6.34
CA VAL A 136 2.03 -0.80 6.83
C VAL A 136 3.17 -1.62 7.42
N ASP A 137 3.06 -2.02 8.68
CA ASP A 137 4.20 -2.55 9.41
C ASP A 137 3.84 -3.64 10.43
N ILE A 138 4.87 -4.38 10.86
CA ILE A 138 4.77 -5.41 11.90
C ILE A 138 5.79 -5.10 13.00
N PRO A 139 5.38 -4.96 14.27
CA PRO A 139 6.32 -4.82 15.37
C PRO A 139 7.30 -6.01 15.42
N MET A 140 8.60 -5.76 15.47
CA MET A 140 9.62 -6.83 15.46
C MET A 140 9.47 -7.83 16.61
N LYS A 141 8.94 -7.39 17.74
CA LYS A 141 8.64 -8.28 18.89
C LYS A 141 7.54 -9.31 18.59
N ASP A 142 6.66 -9.00 17.64
CA ASP A 142 5.52 -9.84 17.23
C ASP A 142 5.83 -10.62 15.94
N PHE A 143 6.98 -10.34 15.32
CA PHE A 143 7.40 -10.98 14.08
C PHE A 143 7.86 -12.41 14.33
N LYS A 144 7.11 -13.37 13.84
CA LYS A 144 7.49 -14.78 13.86
C LYS A 144 7.88 -15.26 12.47
N HIS A 145 6.93 -15.18 11.55
CA HIS A 145 7.09 -15.55 10.15
C HIS A 145 6.26 -14.62 9.28
N LEU A 146 6.64 -14.49 8.03
CA LEU A 146 5.88 -13.79 7.00
C LEU A 146 5.63 -14.72 5.82
N LEU A 147 4.39 -14.85 5.41
CA LEU A 147 4.01 -15.52 4.18
C LEU A 147 3.49 -14.48 3.19
N TYR A 148 4.14 -14.36 2.04
CA TYR A 148 3.64 -13.53 0.96
C TYR A 148 3.21 -14.39 -0.22
N ILE A 149 2.09 -14.01 -0.82
CA ILE A 149 1.41 -14.80 -1.84
C ILE A 149 1.14 -13.90 -3.04
N ALA A 150 1.58 -14.34 -4.19
CA ALA A 150 1.28 -13.66 -5.44
C ALA A 150 0.85 -14.66 -6.51
N ASN A 151 0.23 -14.16 -7.58
CA ASN A 151 0.15 -14.93 -8.81
C ASN A 151 1.56 -15.15 -9.33
N GLU A 152 1.75 -16.27 -10.08
CA GLU A 152 3.07 -16.67 -10.60
C GLU A 152 3.71 -15.54 -11.42
N GLY A 153 5.04 -15.51 -11.44
CA GLY A 153 5.86 -14.64 -12.25
C GLY A 153 6.28 -13.33 -11.58
N GLU A 154 6.27 -12.26 -12.33
CA GLU A 154 6.87 -10.95 -12.00
C GLU A 154 6.40 -10.37 -10.66
N HIS A 155 5.15 -10.61 -10.26
CA HIS A 155 4.65 -10.09 -8.99
C HIS A 155 5.31 -10.74 -7.77
N LEU A 156 5.54 -12.05 -7.81
CA LEU A 156 6.23 -12.76 -6.73
C LEU A 156 7.68 -12.29 -6.63
N GLU A 157 8.36 -12.13 -7.76
CA GLU A 157 9.73 -11.63 -7.84
C GLU A 157 9.86 -10.22 -7.28
N ASN A 158 8.98 -9.30 -7.67
CA ASN A 158 9.00 -7.91 -7.20
C ASN A 158 8.80 -7.80 -5.69
N ILE A 159 7.86 -8.56 -5.12
CA ILE A 159 7.65 -8.61 -3.66
C ILE A 159 8.88 -9.19 -2.97
N THR A 160 9.47 -10.26 -3.52
CA THR A 160 10.69 -10.87 -2.97
C THR A 160 11.84 -9.88 -2.93
N ARG A 161 12.11 -9.17 -4.03
CA ARG A 161 13.17 -8.14 -4.10
C ARG A 161 12.94 -7.04 -3.07
N HIS A 162 11.72 -6.53 -3.00
CA HIS A 162 11.35 -5.49 -2.03
C HIS A 162 11.59 -5.93 -0.58
N LEU A 163 11.15 -7.13 -0.21
CA LEU A 163 11.34 -7.65 1.13
C LEU A 163 12.82 -7.94 1.44
N LEU A 164 13.60 -8.47 0.47
CA LEU A 164 15.03 -8.66 0.62
C LEU A 164 15.74 -7.32 0.86
N GLU A 165 15.41 -6.27 0.11
CA GLU A 165 15.94 -4.92 0.30
C GLU A 165 15.61 -4.37 1.70
N ILE A 166 14.40 -4.59 2.20
CA ILE A 166 14.02 -4.20 3.57
C ILE A 166 14.94 -4.86 4.59
N PHE A 167 15.07 -6.18 4.56
CA PHE A 167 15.85 -6.92 5.55
C PHE A 167 17.35 -6.65 5.46
N THR A 168 17.89 -6.48 4.26
CA THR A 168 19.33 -6.26 4.07
C THR A 168 19.75 -4.81 4.25
N THR A 169 18.88 -3.86 3.94
CA THR A 169 19.22 -2.43 3.95
C THR A 169 18.65 -1.69 5.17
N LEU A 170 17.37 -1.92 5.49
CA LEU A 170 16.70 -1.18 6.56
C LEU A 170 16.82 -1.87 7.93
N ILE A 171 17.03 -3.19 7.98
CA ILE A 171 17.15 -3.96 9.22
C ILE A 171 18.46 -4.78 9.22
N PRO A 172 19.62 -4.15 9.10
CA PRO A 172 20.90 -4.86 8.94
C PRO A 172 21.34 -5.62 10.20
N SER A 173 20.64 -5.45 11.32
CA SER A 173 20.90 -6.21 12.55
C SER A 173 20.49 -7.68 12.47
N LYS A 174 19.67 -8.05 11.50
CA LYS A 174 19.24 -9.43 11.25
C LYS A 174 20.14 -10.07 10.20
N LYS A 175 20.51 -11.32 10.41
CA LYS A 175 21.22 -12.12 9.41
C LYS A 175 20.20 -12.74 8.46
N VAL A 176 20.43 -12.59 7.15
CA VAL A 176 19.53 -13.11 6.11
C VAL A 176 20.21 -14.28 5.42
N MET A 177 19.54 -15.44 5.42
CA MET A 177 19.91 -16.63 4.67
C MET A 177 18.90 -16.78 3.51
N LEU A 178 19.37 -16.81 2.29
CA LEU A 178 18.51 -16.91 1.11
C LEU A 178 18.55 -18.34 0.55
N MET A 179 17.38 -18.97 0.46
CA MET A 179 17.17 -20.26 -0.18
C MET A 179 16.68 -20.07 -1.62
N ASP A 180 17.58 -19.59 -2.47
CA ASP A 180 17.31 -19.30 -3.87
C ASP A 180 17.60 -20.53 -4.73
N VAL A 181 16.55 -21.19 -5.21
CA VAL A 181 16.67 -22.44 -5.99
C VAL A 181 17.16 -22.18 -7.42
N ASP A 182 16.83 -21.04 -7.98
CA ASP A 182 17.05 -20.73 -9.40
C ASP A 182 18.18 -19.71 -9.64
N ASP A 183 18.87 -19.28 -8.58
CA ASP A 183 19.89 -18.21 -8.66
C ASP A 183 19.35 -16.86 -9.18
N GLU A 184 18.05 -16.59 -8.99
CA GLU A 184 17.38 -15.38 -9.50
C GLU A 184 17.84 -14.10 -8.80
N TYR A 185 18.34 -14.22 -7.56
CA TYR A 185 18.69 -13.09 -6.68
C TYR A 185 20.19 -12.99 -6.42
N ASP A 186 20.99 -13.79 -7.08
CA ASP A 186 22.43 -13.87 -6.88
C ASP A 186 23.15 -12.54 -7.14
N GLY A 187 24.08 -12.19 -6.25
CA GLY A 187 24.93 -11.00 -6.35
C GLY A 187 24.21 -9.66 -6.18
N GLN A 188 22.90 -9.64 -5.97
CA GLN A 188 22.11 -8.40 -5.85
C GLN A 188 21.99 -7.88 -4.42
N PHE A 189 22.18 -8.75 -3.42
CA PHE A 189 21.97 -8.41 -2.01
C PHE A 189 23.17 -8.77 -1.14
N ASN A 190 23.37 -8.02 -0.07
CA ASN A 190 24.42 -8.27 0.92
C ASN A 190 23.91 -9.34 1.89
N LEU A 191 23.95 -10.61 1.47
CA LEU A 191 23.43 -11.73 2.23
C LEU A 191 24.51 -12.30 3.14
N PHE A 192 24.09 -12.68 4.35
CA PHE A 192 24.88 -13.50 5.25
C PHE A 192 24.63 -14.98 4.92
N ASP A 193 25.68 -15.74 4.76
CA ASP A 193 25.63 -17.17 4.39
C ASP A 193 24.84 -17.43 3.10
N ARG A 194 25.35 -16.86 2.05
CA ARG A 194 25.01 -17.28 0.69
C ARG A 194 25.45 -18.72 0.48
N ILE A 195 24.69 -19.50 -0.29
CA ILE A 195 25.13 -20.80 -0.77
C ILE A 195 26.51 -20.59 -1.40
N SER A 196 27.54 -21.19 -0.84
CA SER A 196 28.83 -21.20 -1.51
C SER A 196 28.70 -22.06 -2.75
N GLU A 197 29.52 -21.81 -3.77
CA GLU A 197 29.54 -22.63 -5.01
C GLU A 197 29.76 -24.13 -4.75
N THR A 198 30.13 -24.49 -3.51
CA THR A 198 30.40 -25.86 -3.06
C THR A 198 29.27 -26.48 -2.22
N GLU A 199 28.27 -25.70 -1.81
CA GLU A 199 27.15 -26.19 -1.01
C GLU A 199 25.86 -26.21 -1.82
N THR A 200 25.17 -27.34 -1.79
CA THR A 200 23.85 -27.47 -2.42
C THR A 200 22.76 -26.92 -1.53
N LEU A 201 21.62 -26.58 -2.12
CA LEU A 201 20.42 -26.18 -1.35
C LEU A 201 20.01 -27.27 -0.35
N GLU A 202 20.19 -28.54 -0.71
CA GLU A 202 19.94 -29.70 0.15
C GLU A 202 20.83 -29.68 1.40
N ASP A 203 22.13 -29.39 1.25
CA ASP A 203 23.07 -29.30 2.35
C ASP A 203 22.68 -28.17 3.31
N MET A 204 22.31 -27.00 2.78
CA MET A 204 21.84 -25.86 3.59
C MET A 204 20.53 -26.17 4.31
N ALA A 205 19.59 -26.82 3.66
CA ALA A 205 18.33 -27.21 4.27
C ALA A 205 18.55 -28.23 5.41
N ASN A 206 19.48 -29.16 5.23
CA ASN A 206 19.89 -30.10 6.28
C ASN A 206 20.61 -29.37 7.43
N GLN A 207 21.45 -28.37 7.16
CA GLN A 207 22.08 -27.54 8.19
C GLN A 207 21.04 -26.78 9.02
N LEU A 208 19.97 -26.25 8.41
CA LEU A 208 18.89 -25.62 9.17
C LEU A 208 18.22 -26.60 10.15
N MET A 209 18.05 -27.85 9.75
CA MET A 209 17.51 -28.87 10.67
C MET A 209 18.45 -29.16 11.84
N LEU A 210 19.73 -29.25 11.58
CA LEU A 210 20.76 -29.45 12.62
C LEU A 210 20.79 -28.25 13.57
N GLU A 211 20.84 -27.04 13.03
CA GLU A 211 20.80 -25.78 13.80
C GLU A 211 19.57 -25.70 14.73
N LEU A 212 18.39 -26.09 14.23
CA LEU A 212 17.19 -26.16 15.06
C LEU A 212 17.35 -27.13 16.23
N GLU A 213 17.91 -28.32 15.99
CA GLU A 213 18.12 -29.31 17.04
C GLU A 213 19.16 -28.88 18.07
N ASP A 214 20.25 -28.20 17.64
CA ASP A 214 21.29 -27.73 18.54
C ASP A 214 20.80 -26.56 19.40
N ARG A 215 20.02 -25.66 18.84
CA ARG A 215 19.35 -24.59 19.60
C ARG A 215 18.34 -25.14 20.61
N LYS A 216 17.66 -26.22 20.30
CA LYS A 216 16.79 -26.93 21.25
C LYS A 216 17.55 -27.51 22.44
N LYS A 217 18.82 -27.89 22.27
CA LYS A 217 19.71 -28.37 23.33
C LYS A 217 20.29 -27.24 24.19
N GLY A 218 20.03 -25.97 23.83
CA GLY A 218 20.45 -24.81 24.58
C GLY A 218 21.62 -24.05 23.98
N GLU A 219 22.03 -24.36 22.77
CA GLU A 219 23.01 -23.54 22.06
C GLU A 219 22.40 -22.18 21.68
N THR A 220 23.15 -21.12 21.88
CA THR A 220 22.74 -19.75 21.51
C THR A 220 23.24 -19.43 20.14
N GLY A 221 22.32 -19.05 19.26
CA GLY A 221 22.63 -18.62 17.89
C GLY A 221 22.16 -17.17 17.60
N HIS A 222 22.63 -16.64 16.49
CA HIS A 222 22.15 -15.35 16.01
C HIS A 222 20.69 -15.45 15.54
N ASP A 223 19.98 -14.30 15.53
CA ASP A 223 18.67 -14.20 14.89
C ASP A 223 18.82 -14.35 13.37
N PHE A 224 18.19 -15.36 12.81
CA PHE A 224 18.17 -15.59 11.37
C PHE A 224 16.82 -15.21 10.75
N ILE A 225 16.90 -14.59 9.59
CA ILE A 225 15.79 -14.51 8.65
C ILE A 225 16.09 -15.50 7.51
N ILE A 226 15.33 -16.56 7.45
CA ILE A 226 15.42 -17.56 6.39
C ILE A 226 14.43 -17.16 5.29
N PHE A 227 14.97 -16.74 4.15
CA PHE A 227 14.20 -16.29 3.02
C PHE A 227 14.03 -17.43 2.01
N ILE A 228 12.79 -17.80 1.75
CA ILE A 228 12.41 -18.82 0.77
C ILE A 228 11.56 -18.14 -0.31
N PRO A 229 12.13 -17.70 -1.43
CA PRO A 229 11.41 -16.98 -2.48
C PRO A 229 10.26 -17.75 -3.09
N ASN A 230 10.43 -19.08 -3.22
CA ASN A 230 9.43 -19.96 -3.80
C ASN A 230 9.35 -21.26 -3.00
N LEU A 231 8.27 -21.40 -2.23
CA LEU A 231 8.05 -22.56 -1.36
C LEU A 231 7.97 -23.88 -2.14
N GLU A 232 7.31 -23.88 -3.30
CA GLU A 232 7.16 -25.09 -4.11
C GLU A 232 8.50 -25.60 -4.59
N LYS A 233 9.31 -24.74 -5.20
CA LYS A 233 10.64 -25.07 -5.67
C LYS A 233 11.55 -25.51 -4.51
N PHE A 234 11.50 -24.81 -3.37
CA PHE A 234 12.25 -25.16 -2.19
C PHE A 234 11.91 -26.57 -1.68
N VAL A 235 10.63 -26.91 -1.57
CA VAL A 235 10.19 -28.24 -1.12
C VAL A 235 10.67 -29.34 -2.06
N GLN A 236 10.72 -29.07 -3.38
CA GLN A 236 11.19 -30.04 -4.37
C GLN A 236 12.71 -30.23 -4.34
N ALA A 237 13.48 -29.16 -4.09
CA ALA A 237 14.94 -29.14 -4.18
C ALA A 237 15.67 -29.35 -2.83
N SER A 238 15.00 -29.15 -1.70
CA SER A 238 15.64 -29.18 -0.37
C SER A 238 15.97 -30.56 0.16
N GLY A 239 15.47 -31.61 -0.45
CA GLY A 239 15.57 -32.99 0.08
C GLY A 239 14.83 -33.22 1.42
N LEU A 240 14.23 -32.19 2.03
CA LEU A 240 13.50 -32.32 3.27
C LEU A 240 12.13 -32.92 3.07
N THR A 241 11.69 -33.73 4.02
CA THR A 241 10.32 -34.22 4.04
C THR A 241 9.34 -33.08 4.38
N ALA A 242 8.08 -33.25 3.99
CA ALA A 242 7.02 -32.31 4.33
C ALA A 242 6.90 -32.05 5.84
N GLU A 243 7.15 -33.09 6.65
CA GLU A 243 7.14 -32.98 8.11
C GLU A 243 8.31 -32.14 8.62
N GLN A 244 9.51 -32.30 8.06
CA GLN A 244 10.70 -31.53 8.43
C GLN A 244 10.52 -30.05 8.08
N VAL A 245 10.05 -29.72 6.89
CA VAL A 245 9.73 -28.33 6.49
C VAL A 245 8.71 -27.71 7.44
N SER A 246 7.65 -28.46 7.73
CA SER A 246 6.61 -28.01 8.65
C SER A 246 7.13 -27.77 10.06
N ARG A 247 8.03 -28.62 10.53
CA ARG A 247 8.63 -28.53 11.85
C ARG A 247 9.56 -27.32 11.96
N LEU A 248 10.40 -27.06 10.96
CA LEU A 248 11.22 -25.85 10.88
C LEU A 248 10.35 -24.61 11.06
N TYR A 249 9.27 -24.52 10.33
CA TYR A 249 8.37 -23.38 10.35
C TYR A 249 7.61 -23.24 11.69
N GLN A 250 7.16 -24.34 12.30
CA GLN A 250 6.39 -24.31 13.53
C GLN A 250 7.23 -24.00 14.76
N GLU A 251 8.46 -24.47 14.79
CA GLU A 251 9.31 -24.42 15.98
C GLU A 251 10.40 -23.37 15.89
N GLY A 252 10.89 -23.06 14.66
CA GLY A 252 12.07 -22.23 14.44
C GLY A 252 12.01 -20.86 15.13
N TRP A 253 10.88 -20.16 15.09
CA TRP A 253 10.74 -18.84 15.70
C TRP A 253 11.01 -18.83 17.23
N LYS A 254 10.76 -19.95 17.91
CA LYS A 254 11.06 -20.09 19.35
C LYS A 254 12.55 -20.08 19.65
N TYR A 255 13.34 -20.30 18.61
CA TYR A 255 14.79 -20.39 18.66
C TYR A 255 15.47 -19.34 17.77
N ASN A 256 14.80 -18.22 17.53
CA ASN A 256 15.28 -17.09 16.74
C ASN A 256 15.61 -17.46 15.27
N MET A 257 14.85 -18.39 14.71
CA MET A 257 14.85 -18.73 13.27
C MET A 257 13.52 -18.33 12.67
N HIS A 258 13.51 -17.22 11.94
CA HIS A 258 12.31 -16.63 11.38
C HIS A 258 12.26 -16.87 9.88
N PHE A 259 11.09 -17.14 9.35
CA PHE A 259 10.92 -17.47 7.93
C PHE A 259 10.12 -16.38 7.21
N VAL A 260 10.64 -15.97 6.04
CA VAL A 260 9.95 -15.14 5.06
C VAL A 260 9.76 -16.00 3.82
N VAL A 261 8.52 -16.38 3.55
CA VAL A 261 8.22 -17.42 2.55
C VAL A 261 7.33 -16.85 1.46
N GLY A 262 7.80 -16.96 0.21
CA GLY A 262 7.03 -16.68 -0.99
C GLY A 262 6.35 -17.92 -1.53
N SER A 263 5.13 -17.75 -2.03
CA SER A 263 4.40 -18.84 -2.67
C SER A 263 3.46 -18.34 -3.75
N SER A 264 3.28 -19.14 -4.80
CA SER A 264 2.18 -18.90 -5.73
C SER A 264 0.84 -19.19 -5.07
N TYR A 265 -0.19 -18.47 -5.49
CA TYR A 265 -1.55 -18.72 -5.02
C TYR A 265 -2.01 -20.14 -5.33
N SER A 266 -1.65 -20.67 -6.50
CA SER A 266 -1.99 -22.04 -6.93
C SER A 266 -1.43 -23.09 -5.97
N TYR A 267 -0.17 -22.96 -5.57
CA TYR A 267 0.49 -23.90 -4.66
C TYR A 267 -0.05 -23.80 -3.23
N ILE A 268 -0.15 -22.59 -2.68
CA ILE A 268 -0.58 -22.39 -1.28
C ILE A 268 -2.07 -22.68 -1.06
N SER A 269 -2.89 -22.59 -2.11
CA SER A 269 -4.31 -22.93 -2.05
C SER A 269 -4.57 -24.44 -2.07
N ASN A 270 -3.57 -25.22 -2.47
CA ASN A 270 -3.65 -26.68 -2.47
C ASN A 270 -3.71 -27.21 -1.02
N ASN A 271 -4.88 -27.70 -0.62
CA ASN A 271 -5.14 -28.21 0.74
C ASN A 271 -4.85 -29.71 0.90
N ALA A 272 -3.94 -30.30 0.12
CA ALA A 272 -3.59 -31.71 0.23
C ALA A 272 -3.13 -32.06 1.65
N ILE A 273 -3.62 -33.18 2.18
CA ILE A 273 -3.24 -33.67 3.51
C ILE A 273 -1.74 -33.98 3.52
N GLY A 274 -1.03 -33.44 4.50
CA GLY A 274 0.42 -33.62 4.62
C GLY A 274 1.26 -32.63 3.81
N SER A 275 0.64 -31.74 3.01
CA SER A 275 1.37 -30.70 2.29
C SER A 275 1.99 -29.68 3.24
N PRO A 276 3.29 -29.29 3.07
CA PRO A 276 3.90 -28.19 3.82
C PRO A 276 3.12 -26.88 3.66
N ALA A 277 2.60 -26.60 2.47
CA ALA A 277 1.79 -25.42 2.19
C ALA A 277 0.60 -25.27 3.14
N ARG A 278 -0.14 -26.35 3.38
CA ARG A 278 -1.27 -26.35 4.33
C ARG A 278 -0.84 -26.02 5.76
N GLN A 279 0.28 -26.57 6.19
CA GLN A 279 0.78 -26.37 7.55
C GLN A 279 1.37 -24.96 7.73
N ILE A 280 2.16 -24.49 6.79
CA ILE A 280 2.71 -23.13 6.78
C ILE A 280 1.57 -22.12 6.85
N LYS A 281 0.55 -22.27 6.02
CA LYS A 281 -0.65 -21.44 6.05
C LYS A 281 -1.35 -21.44 7.42
N ALA A 282 -1.49 -22.59 8.05
CA ALA A 282 -2.16 -22.71 9.34
C ALA A 282 -1.39 -22.05 10.50
N TYR A 283 -0.05 -22.01 10.42
CA TYR A 283 0.81 -21.47 11.48
C TYR A 283 1.28 -20.03 11.22
N ASN A 284 1.01 -19.49 10.05
CA ASN A 284 1.42 -18.13 9.72
C ASN A 284 0.50 -17.11 10.41
N GLN A 285 1.10 -16.02 10.90
CA GLN A 285 0.38 -14.93 11.56
C GLN A 285 0.25 -13.68 10.68
N HIS A 286 1.17 -13.49 9.74
CA HIS A 286 1.24 -12.33 8.88
C HIS A 286 1.24 -12.74 7.41
N TYR A 287 0.32 -12.14 6.64
CA TYR A 287 0.14 -12.38 5.21
C TYR A 287 0.32 -11.08 4.43
N LEU A 288 0.97 -11.17 3.29
CA LEU A 288 1.04 -10.15 2.24
C LEU A 288 0.40 -10.67 0.96
#